data_95ef85b06569507114e93974ef86b75d
#
_entry.id   95ef85b06569507114e93974ef86b75d
#
_cell.length_a   1.000
_cell.length_b   1.000
_cell.length_c   1.000
_cell.angle_alpha   90.00
_cell.angle_beta   90.00
_cell.angle_gamma   90.00
#
_symmetry.space_group_name_H-M   'P 1'
#
loop_
_entity.id
_entity.type
_entity.pdbx_description
1 polymer ?
#
loop_
_entity_poly.entity_id
_entity_poly.type
_entity_poly.pdbx_seq_one_letter_code
_entity_poly.pdbx_strand_id
1 'polypeptide(L)'
;MPASLNTDLNLNPLIDRTLDNPYGVAGLIIVVILGLVILLFFSVFKSGILNGIREHQEYKARKIREEIKDQEDLLEDESFKKYRYQIKYHLDVVKLNKLLKYSHYDKNLLEYILSCKDKRLAMLYYDSANFFIEKNQVTKQFQLKSFCRNWWIKLLNGVGTILYFGISLGSLYPTAIVFYEAITKGASLKTVPFSFVISQFLLFVLCLILALVILVPMVRPWKAMMFLKLEKIENDQANFEAEDS
;
A
#
# COMPACT_ATOMS: atom_id res chain seq x y z
N MET A 1 49.98 -14.53 25.60
CA MET A 1 49.00 -14.22 26.65
C MET A 1 47.94 -13.33 26.04
N PRO A 2 46.68 -13.76 25.91
CA PRO A 2 45.61 -12.89 25.43
C PRO A 2 45.13 -11.99 26.58
N ALA A 3 45.21 -10.69 26.39
CA ALA A 3 44.67 -9.72 27.32
C ALA A 3 43.12 -9.79 27.28
N SER A 4 42.54 -10.31 28.37
CA SER A 4 41.10 -10.25 28.59
C SER A 4 40.72 -8.81 28.95
N LEU A 5 40.15 -8.07 28.00
CA LEU A 5 39.48 -6.81 28.25
C LEU A 5 38.16 -7.11 28.97
N ASN A 6 38.19 -7.23 30.29
CA ASN A 6 37.02 -7.13 31.15
C ASN A 6 36.69 -5.64 31.29
N THR A 7 35.92 -5.10 30.36
CA THR A 7 35.25 -3.82 30.55
C THR A 7 33.94 -4.11 31.27
N ASP A 8 33.96 -4.16 32.59
CA ASP A 8 32.76 -4.01 33.42
C ASP A 8 32.21 -2.60 33.23
N LEU A 9 31.43 -2.42 32.19
CA LEU A 9 30.62 -1.21 31.96
C LEU A 9 29.52 -1.18 33.04
N ASN A 10 29.83 -0.49 34.15
CA ASN A 10 28.84 -0.24 35.18
C ASN A 10 27.83 0.80 34.68
N LEU A 11 26.72 0.33 34.09
CA LEU A 11 25.64 1.14 33.53
C LEU A 11 24.67 1.66 34.60
N ASN A 12 24.80 1.19 35.86
CA ASN A 12 23.86 1.54 36.94
C ASN A 12 23.73 3.06 37.15
N PRO A 13 24.80 3.88 37.22
CA PRO A 13 24.65 5.31 37.46
C PRO A 13 24.00 6.06 36.26
N LEU A 14 24.10 5.50 35.07
CA LEU A 14 23.45 6.04 33.90
C LEU A 14 21.94 5.69 33.89
N ILE A 15 21.59 4.49 34.31
CA ILE A 15 20.21 4.00 34.42
C ILE A 15 19.48 4.77 35.51
N ASP A 16 20.08 4.93 36.68
CA ASP A 16 19.47 5.66 37.80
C ASP A 16 19.18 7.12 37.41
N ARG A 17 20.16 7.80 36.80
CA ARG A 17 19.99 9.18 36.34
C ARG A 17 18.96 9.35 35.20
N THR A 18 18.74 8.29 34.43
CA THR A 18 17.75 8.27 33.35
C THR A 18 16.35 7.96 33.90
N LEU A 19 16.25 7.12 34.92
CA LEU A 19 14.98 6.77 35.57
C LEU A 19 14.41 7.93 36.41
N ASP A 20 15.28 8.77 36.99
CA ASP A 20 14.87 9.98 37.73
C ASP A 20 14.33 11.08 36.81
N ASN A 21 14.55 11.00 35.50
CA ASN A 21 14.08 11.95 34.53
C ASN A 21 12.94 11.34 33.67
N PRO A 22 11.70 11.86 33.70
CA PRO A 22 10.59 11.34 32.91
C PRO A 22 10.87 11.31 31.39
N TYR A 23 11.71 12.20 30.89
CA TYR A 23 12.15 12.20 29.49
C TYR A 23 13.21 11.10 29.22
N GLY A 24 14.01 10.75 30.24
CA GLY A 24 14.99 9.67 30.15
C GLY A 24 14.31 8.30 30.01
N VAL A 25 13.23 8.07 30.77
CA VAL A 25 12.44 6.83 30.65
C VAL A 25 11.83 6.69 29.26
N ALA A 26 11.27 7.79 28.70
CA ALA A 26 10.73 7.77 27.34
C ALA A 26 11.83 7.49 26.30
N GLY A 27 13.00 8.10 26.46
CA GLY A 27 14.16 7.84 25.61
C GLY A 27 14.62 6.37 25.68
N LEU A 28 14.65 5.80 26.88
CA LEU A 28 15.01 4.41 27.09
C LEU A 28 14.02 3.43 26.44
N ILE A 29 12.71 3.71 26.55
CA ILE A 29 11.66 2.92 25.88
C ILE A 29 11.83 3.00 24.36
N ILE A 30 12.12 4.17 23.80
CA ILE A 30 12.35 4.34 22.35
C ILE A 30 13.58 3.54 21.91
N VAL A 31 14.68 3.57 22.67
CA VAL A 31 15.89 2.81 22.37
C VAL A 31 15.64 1.30 22.43
N VAL A 32 14.87 0.83 23.41
CA VAL A 32 14.49 -0.59 23.52
C VAL A 32 13.61 -1.01 22.35
N ILE A 33 12.62 -0.21 21.97
CA ILE A 33 11.75 -0.49 20.80
C ILE A 33 12.58 -0.52 19.51
N LEU A 34 13.47 0.46 19.31
CA LEU A 34 14.39 0.47 18.16
C LEU A 34 15.30 -0.75 18.13
N GLY A 35 15.85 -1.14 19.28
CA GLY A 35 16.66 -2.36 19.40
C GLY A 35 15.88 -3.62 19.04
N LEU A 36 14.64 -3.76 19.52
CA LEU A 36 13.73 -4.85 19.16
C LEU A 36 13.41 -4.88 17.65
N VAL A 37 13.13 -3.72 17.06
CA VAL A 37 12.89 -3.62 15.61
C VAL A 37 14.12 -4.04 14.82
N ILE A 38 15.32 -3.61 15.22
CA ILE A 38 16.58 -3.99 14.57
C ILE A 38 16.81 -5.50 14.71
N LEU A 39 16.59 -6.08 15.89
CA LEU A 39 16.73 -7.52 16.13
C LEU A 39 15.73 -8.34 15.30
N LEU A 40 14.47 -7.90 15.19
CA LEU A 40 13.47 -8.53 14.34
C LEU A 40 13.88 -8.46 12.87
N PHE A 41 14.35 -7.30 12.42
CA PHE A 41 14.84 -7.11 11.05
C PHE A 41 16.02 -8.04 10.75
N PHE A 42 16.98 -8.12 11.66
CA PHE A 42 18.16 -9.00 11.54
C PHE A 42 17.77 -10.49 11.56
N SER A 43 16.80 -10.87 12.40
CA SER A 43 16.24 -12.22 12.46
C SER A 43 15.57 -12.62 11.15
N VAL A 44 14.80 -11.73 10.53
CA VAL A 44 14.17 -11.95 9.22
C VAL A 44 15.21 -12.13 8.13
N PHE A 45 16.27 -11.32 8.11
CA PHE A 45 17.37 -11.47 7.15
C PHE A 45 18.14 -12.79 7.33
N LYS A 46 18.38 -13.20 8.58
CA LYS A 46 19.16 -14.42 8.89
C LYS A 46 18.34 -15.71 8.71
N SER A 47 17.02 -15.64 8.81
CA SER A 47 16.12 -16.81 8.78
C SER A 47 15.95 -17.49 7.41
N GLY A 48 16.61 -16.99 6.37
CA GLY A 48 16.49 -17.56 5.02
C GLY A 48 15.12 -17.32 4.36
N ILE A 49 14.21 -16.58 4.98
CA ILE A 49 12.88 -16.25 4.44
C ILE A 49 13.01 -15.62 3.05
N LEU A 50 14.03 -14.80 2.82
CA LEU A 50 14.28 -14.19 1.49
C LEU A 50 14.60 -15.23 0.43
N ASN A 51 15.33 -16.30 0.78
CA ASN A 51 15.62 -17.40 -0.14
C ASN A 51 14.34 -18.19 -0.45
N GLY A 52 13.51 -18.47 0.57
CA GLY A 52 12.22 -19.13 0.37
C GLY A 52 11.25 -18.30 -0.50
N ILE A 53 11.25 -16.98 -0.37
CA ILE A 53 10.45 -16.07 -1.24
C ILE A 53 10.94 -16.16 -2.69
N ARG A 54 12.27 -16.17 -2.90
CA ARG A 54 12.85 -16.28 -4.23
C ARG A 54 12.53 -17.63 -4.88
N GLU A 55 12.71 -18.73 -4.16
CA GLU A 55 12.36 -20.08 -4.63
C GLU A 55 10.88 -20.20 -4.98
N HIS A 56 10.01 -19.60 -4.14
CA HIS A 56 8.57 -19.56 -4.40
C HIS A 56 8.23 -18.76 -5.66
N GLN A 57 8.92 -17.64 -5.92
CA GLN A 57 8.75 -16.85 -7.13
C GLN A 57 9.22 -17.62 -8.37
N GLU A 58 10.35 -18.30 -8.28
CA GLU A 58 10.89 -19.14 -9.36
C GLU A 58 9.97 -20.33 -9.66
N TYR A 59 9.42 -20.96 -8.62
CA TYR A 59 8.42 -22.03 -8.75
C TYR A 59 7.15 -21.53 -9.46
N LYS A 60 6.60 -20.39 -9.03
CA LYS A 60 5.44 -19.77 -9.70
C LYS A 60 5.74 -19.46 -11.17
N ALA A 61 6.91 -18.92 -11.45
CA ALA A 61 7.31 -18.58 -12.82
C ALA A 61 7.46 -19.83 -13.71
N ARG A 62 7.93 -20.95 -13.16
CA ARG A 62 8.00 -22.24 -13.86
C ARG A 62 6.60 -22.79 -14.13
N LYS A 63 5.74 -22.84 -13.10
CA LYS A 63 4.37 -23.31 -13.22
C LYS A 63 3.58 -22.55 -14.29
N ILE A 64 3.71 -21.22 -14.35
CA ILE A 64 3.04 -20.40 -15.39
C ILE A 64 3.58 -20.74 -16.79
N ARG A 65 4.88 -21.05 -16.94
CA ARG A 65 5.44 -21.45 -18.22
C ARG A 65 4.92 -22.82 -18.69
N GLU A 66 4.83 -23.78 -17.77
CA GLU A 66 4.25 -25.09 -18.01
C GLU A 66 2.79 -24.97 -18.41
N GLU A 67 1.99 -24.20 -17.67
CA GLU A 67 0.59 -23.95 -17.98
C GLU A 67 0.40 -23.32 -19.38
N ILE A 68 1.24 -22.37 -19.77
CA ILE A 68 1.20 -21.79 -21.11
C ILE A 68 1.48 -22.86 -22.17
N LYS A 69 2.50 -23.68 -21.94
CA LYS A 69 2.88 -24.74 -22.89
C LYS A 69 1.78 -25.79 -23.01
N ASP A 70 1.23 -26.26 -21.90
CA ASP A 70 0.13 -27.24 -21.90
C ASP A 70 -1.10 -26.69 -22.65
N GLN A 71 -1.42 -25.42 -22.50
CA GLN A 71 -2.53 -24.79 -23.23
C GLN A 71 -2.22 -24.58 -24.72
N GLU A 72 -0.96 -24.35 -25.10
CA GLU A 72 -0.52 -24.30 -26.49
C GLU A 72 -0.62 -25.69 -27.13
N ASP A 73 -0.17 -26.73 -26.45
CA ASP A 73 -0.28 -28.12 -26.90
C ASP A 73 -1.77 -28.56 -27.10
N LEU A 74 -2.67 -28.13 -26.17
CA LEU A 74 -4.11 -28.38 -26.32
C LEU A 74 -4.74 -27.63 -27.52
N LEU A 75 -4.17 -26.49 -27.94
CA LEU A 75 -4.66 -25.79 -29.15
C LEU A 75 -4.30 -26.52 -30.44
N GLU A 76 -3.22 -27.28 -30.43
CA GLU A 76 -2.77 -28.10 -31.60
C GLU A 76 -3.54 -29.42 -31.70
N ASP A 77 -4.04 -29.94 -30.57
CA ASP A 77 -4.80 -31.20 -30.52
C ASP A 77 -6.18 -31.06 -31.20
N GLU A 78 -6.43 -31.89 -32.19
CA GLU A 78 -7.69 -31.90 -32.93
C GLU A 78 -8.90 -32.28 -32.08
N SER A 79 -8.73 -33.08 -31.04
CA SER A 79 -9.80 -33.48 -30.12
C SER A 79 -10.44 -32.30 -29.39
N PHE A 80 -9.68 -31.19 -29.18
CA PHE A 80 -10.15 -29.99 -28.52
C PHE A 80 -10.62 -28.90 -29.49
N LYS A 81 -10.79 -29.16 -30.76
CA LYS A 81 -11.19 -28.18 -31.79
C LYS A 81 -12.46 -27.38 -31.40
N LYS A 82 -13.42 -28.05 -30.72
CA LYS A 82 -14.65 -27.41 -30.24
C LYS A 82 -14.39 -26.33 -29.17
N TYR A 83 -13.31 -26.46 -28.39
CA TYR A 83 -12.99 -25.58 -27.27
C TYR A 83 -11.85 -24.61 -27.57
N ARG A 84 -11.37 -24.56 -28.82
CA ARG A 84 -10.23 -23.69 -29.20
C ARG A 84 -10.40 -22.25 -28.82
N TYR A 85 -11.61 -21.70 -28.92
CA TYR A 85 -11.88 -20.31 -28.55
C TYR A 85 -11.69 -20.07 -27.05
N GLN A 86 -12.20 -20.98 -26.21
CA GLN A 86 -12.08 -20.88 -24.75
C GLN A 86 -10.62 -21.06 -24.33
N ILE A 87 -9.92 -22.05 -24.89
CA ILE A 87 -8.50 -22.30 -24.60
C ILE A 87 -7.66 -21.07 -25.00
N LYS A 88 -7.89 -20.52 -26.18
CA LYS A 88 -7.20 -19.30 -26.64
C LYS A 88 -7.47 -18.11 -25.71
N TYR A 89 -8.72 -17.93 -25.27
CA TYR A 89 -9.05 -16.86 -24.32
C TYR A 89 -8.27 -17.02 -23.01
N HIS A 90 -8.23 -18.21 -22.42
CA HIS A 90 -7.49 -18.48 -21.20
C HIS A 90 -5.99 -18.32 -21.39
N LEU A 91 -5.44 -18.78 -22.48
CA LEU A 91 -4.04 -18.60 -22.84
C LEU A 91 -3.64 -17.12 -22.93
N ASP A 92 -4.48 -16.31 -23.57
CA ASP A 92 -4.26 -14.87 -23.65
C ASP A 92 -4.27 -14.21 -22.25
N VAL A 93 -5.21 -14.61 -21.39
CA VAL A 93 -5.27 -14.13 -19.99
C VAL A 93 -4.01 -14.51 -19.22
N VAL A 94 -3.54 -15.74 -19.33
CA VAL A 94 -2.31 -16.19 -18.64
C VAL A 94 -1.09 -15.45 -19.17
N LYS A 95 -0.98 -15.24 -20.48
CA LYS A 95 0.10 -14.47 -21.10
C LYS A 95 0.10 -13.00 -20.63
N LEU A 96 -1.07 -12.36 -20.59
CA LEU A 96 -1.23 -10.99 -20.11
C LEU A 96 -0.90 -10.86 -18.61
N ASN A 97 -1.36 -11.78 -17.78
CA ASN A 97 -1.04 -11.82 -16.35
C ASN A 97 0.48 -11.95 -16.13
N LYS A 98 1.14 -12.82 -16.91
CA LYS A 98 2.60 -12.95 -16.86
C LYS A 98 3.33 -11.67 -17.26
N LEU A 99 2.87 -11.01 -18.33
CA LEU A 99 3.45 -9.76 -18.83
C LEU A 99 3.31 -8.62 -17.81
N LEU A 100 2.12 -8.48 -17.23
CA LEU A 100 1.81 -7.43 -16.26
C LEU A 100 2.30 -7.76 -14.85
N LYS A 101 2.69 -9.01 -14.56
CA LYS A 101 2.93 -9.54 -13.20
C LYS A 101 1.73 -9.27 -12.27
N TYR A 102 0.52 -9.39 -12.82
CA TYR A 102 -0.75 -9.13 -12.16
C TYR A 102 -1.69 -10.30 -12.40
N SER A 103 -2.46 -10.71 -11.41
CA SER A 103 -3.35 -11.87 -11.51
C SER A 103 -4.80 -11.40 -11.57
N HIS A 104 -5.39 -11.52 -12.76
CA HIS A 104 -6.81 -11.22 -12.98
C HIS A 104 -7.38 -12.11 -14.06
N TYR A 105 -8.70 -12.39 -14.01
CA TYR A 105 -9.38 -13.30 -14.95
C TYR A 105 -10.01 -12.59 -16.17
N ASP A 106 -10.22 -11.27 -16.11
CA ASP A 106 -10.84 -10.52 -17.21
C ASP A 106 -9.77 -10.02 -18.19
N LYS A 107 -9.75 -10.63 -19.39
CA LYS A 107 -8.86 -10.25 -20.48
C LYS A 107 -8.95 -8.75 -20.83
N ASN A 108 -10.17 -8.20 -20.90
CA ASN A 108 -10.36 -6.80 -21.31
C ASN A 108 -9.78 -5.82 -20.30
N LEU A 109 -9.81 -6.17 -19.00
CA LEU A 109 -9.16 -5.38 -17.96
C LEU A 109 -7.64 -5.39 -18.13
N LEU A 110 -7.07 -6.57 -18.38
CA LEU A 110 -5.63 -6.72 -18.58
C LEU A 110 -5.16 -5.94 -19.82
N GLU A 111 -5.92 -5.99 -20.91
CA GLU A 111 -5.65 -5.21 -22.13
C GLU A 111 -5.77 -3.70 -21.85
N TYR A 112 -6.79 -3.28 -21.08
CA TYR A 112 -6.93 -1.88 -20.68
C TYR A 112 -5.74 -1.41 -19.84
N ILE A 113 -5.32 -2.19 -18.84
CA ILE A 113 -4.14 -1.88 -18.01
C ILE A 113 -2.87 -1.83 -18.87
N LEU A 114 -2.74 -2.75 -19.83
CA LEU A 114 -1.61 -2.78 -20.75
C LEU A 114 -1.54 -1.53 -21.62
N SER A 115 -2.69 -0.99 -22.03
CA SER A 115 -2.79 0.26 -22.80
C SER A 115 -2.47 1.52 -21.99
N CYS A 116 -2.46 1.46 -20.66
CA CYS A 116 -2.11 2.59 -19.82
C CYS A 116 -0.58 2.82 -19.80
N LYS A 117 -0.16 4.09 -19.82
CA LYS A 117 1.24 4.50 -19.74
C LYS A 117 1.86 4.04 -18.41
N ASP A 118 1.17 4.25 -17.30
CA ASP A 118 1.56 3.74 -15.97
C ASP A 118 0.70 2.54 -15.59
N LYS A 119 1.17 1.34 -15.95
CA LYS A 119 0.51 0.07 -15.67
C LYS A 119 0.39 -0.22 -14.17
N ARG A 120 1.41 0.17 -13.38
CA ARG A 120 1.44 -0.08 -11.95
C ARG A 120 0.39 0.75 -11.23
N LEU A 121 0.27 2.01 -11.60
CA LEU A 121 -0.74 2.93 -11.06
C LEU A 121 -2.15 2.47 -11.45
N ALA A 122 -2.33 1.99 -12.69
CA ALA A 122 -3.59 1.43 -13.16
C ALA A 122 -4.04 0.24 -12.32
N MET A 123 -3.16 -0.73 -12.04
CA MET A 123 -3.47 -1.87 -11.17
C MET A 123 -3.87 -1.42 -9.76
N LEU A 124 -3.08 -0.52 -9.16
CA LEU A 124 -3.31 -0.02 -7.80
C LEU A 124 -4.66 0.71 -7.68
N TYR A 125 -5.01 1.52 -8.68
CA TYR A 125 -6.30 2.21 -8.69
C TYR A 125 -7.45 1.23 -8.88
N TYR A 126 -7.33 0.27 -9.79
CA TYR A 126 -8.35 -0.74 -10.01
C TYR A 126 -8.59 -1.59 -8.77
N ASP A 127 -7.55 -2.14 -8.16
CA ASP A 127 -7.66 -2.98 -6.95
C ASP A 127 -8.34 -2.25 -5.79
N SER A 128 -8.06 -0.95 -5.68
CA SER A 128 -8.66 -0.12 -4.62
C SER A 128 -10.11 0.26 -4.90
N ALA A 129 -10.53 0.29 -6.15
CA ALA A 129 -11.76 0.95 -6.57
C ALA A 129 -12.64 0.12 -7.53
N ASN A 130 -12.36 -1.16 -7.73
CA ASN A 130 -13.09 -2.08 -8.62
C ASN A 130 -14.60 -2.08 -8.36
N PHE A 131 -15.02 -1.93 -7.09
CA PHE A 131 -16.44 -1.87 -6.71
C PHE A 131 -17.21 -0.73 -7.42
N PHE A 132 -16.54 0.38 -7.75
CA PHE A 132 -17.13 1.58 -8.35
C PHE A 132 -17.01 1.61 -9.87
N ILE A 133 -16.34 0.63 -10.45
CA ILE A 133 -16.12 0.51 -11.90
C ILE A 133 -17.05 -0.58 -12.43
N GLU A 134 -17.62 -0.33 -13.58
CA GLU A 134 -18.38 -1.32 -14.34
C GLU A 134 -17.91 -1.33 -15.79
N LYS A 135 -18.13 -2.46 -16.44
CA LYS A 135 -17.88 -2.62 -17.87
C LYS A 135 -19.17 -2.46 -18.64
N ASN A 136 -19.20 -1.51 -19.54
CA ASN A 136 -20.32 -1.36 -20.47
C ASN A 136 -20.36 -2.58 -21.40
N GLN A 137 -21.48 -3.28 -21.41
CA GLN A 137 -21.65 -4.52 -22.19
C GLN A 137 -21.62 -4.26 -23.70
N VAL A 138 -22.03 -3.08 -24.15
CA VAL A 138 -22.10 -2.71 -25.57
C VAL A 138 -20.74 -2.24 -26.07
N THR A 139 -20.16 -1.25 -25.40
CA THR A 139 -18.89 -0.62 -25.84
C THR A 139 -17.65 -1.34 -25.34
N LYS A 140 -17.78 -2.32 -24.43
CA LYS A 140 -16.70 -3.01 -23.70
C LYS A 140 -15.75 -2.06 -22.96
N GLN A 141 -16.07 -0.79 -22.86
CA GLN A 141 -15.29 0.23 -22.15
C GLN A 141 -15.62 0.21 -20.67
N PHE A 142 -14.61 0.54 -19.84
CA PHE A 142 -14.80 0.73 -18.42
C PHE A 142 -15.40 2.11 -18.16
N GLN A 143 -16.39 2.16 -17.27
CA GLN A 143 -17.07 3.38 -16.84
C GLN A 143 -17.36 3.35 -15.35
N LEU A 144 -17.64 4.51 -14.77
CA LEU A 144 -18.13 4.57 -13.40
C LEU A 144 -19.56 4.03 -13.33
N LYS A 145 -19.88 3.31 -12.25
CA LYS A 145 -21.27 2.91 -11.99
C LYS A 145 -22.18 4.13 -11.90
N SER A 146 -23.43 3.96 -12.29
CA SER A 146 -24.44 5.03 -12.42
C SER A 146 -24.66 5.86 -11.16
N PHE A 147 -24.47 5.27 -9.97
CA PHE A 147 -24.58 6.00 -8.70
C PHE A 147 -23.36 6.88 -8.39
N CYS A 148 -22.23 6.73 -9.11
CA CYS A 148 -20.98 7.47 -8.90
C CYS A 148 -20.95 8.74 -9.74
N ARG A 149 -21.79 9.74 -9.42
CA ARG A 149 -21.74 11.04 -10.10
C ARG A 149 -20.48 11.81 -9.69
N ASN A 150 -19.86 12.52 -10.63
CA ASN A 150 -18.62 13.31 -10.39
C ASN A 150 -18.73 14.28 -9.20
N TRP A 151 -19.87 14.92 -9.01
CA TRP A 151 -20.11 15.79 -7.86
C TRP A 151 -20.03 15.02 -6.53
N TRP A 152 -20.68 13.84 -6.46
CA TRP A 152 -20.72 13.01 -5.28
C TRP A 152 -19.31 12.50 -4.90
N ILE A 153 -18.51 12.13 -5.91
CA ILE A 153 -17.12 11.70 -5.72
C ILE A 153 -16.26 12.82 -5.10
N LYS A 154 -16.39 14.04 -5.65
CA LYS A 154 -15.67 15.21 -5.13
C LYS A 154 -16.09 15.54 -3.71
N LEU A 155 -17.38 15.46 -3.41
CA LEU A 155 -17.93 15.70 -2.08
C LEU A 155 -17.41 14.69 -1.08
N LEU A 156 -17.48 13.39 -1.37
CA LEU A 156 -16.97 12.34 -0.51
C LEU A 156 -15.47 12.51 -0.22
N ASN A 157 -14.69 12.80 -1.25
CA ASN A 157 -13.25 13.05 -1.07
C ASN A 157 -13.00 14.29 -0.19
N GLY A 158 -13.72 15.37 -0.41
CA GLY A 158 -13.62 16.59 0.41
C GLY A 158 -14.01 16.36 1.87
N VAL A 159 -15.17 15.74 2.09
CA VAL A 159 -15.64 15.39 3.45
C VAL A 159 -14.67 14.43 4.14
N GLY A 160 -14.19 13.40 3.44
CA GLY A 160 -13.21 12.47 3.97
C GLY A 160 -11.92 13.15 4.42
N THR A 161 -11.43 14.09 3.60
CA THR A 161 -10.24 14.89 3.91
C THR A 161 -10.47 15.79 5.13
N ILE A 162 -11.60 16.48 5.21
CA ILE A 162 -11.96 17.35 6.36
C ILE A 162 -12.08 16.50 7.63
N LEU A 163 -12.73 15.35 7.57
CA LEU A 163 -12.85 14.45 8.72
C LEU A 163 -11.50 13.93 9.17
N TYR A 164 -10.63 13.55 8.22
CA TYR A 164 -9.28 13.08 8.53
C TYR A 164 -8.49 14.14 9.30
N PHE A 165 -8.42 15.36 8.78
CA PHE A 165 -7.71 16.46 9.46
C PHE A 165 -8.42 16.87 10.76
N GLY A 166 -9.75 16.93 10.78
CA GLY A 166 -10.52 17.30 11.96
C GLY A 166 -10.29 16.33 13.12
N ILE A 167 -10.34 15.01 12.88
CA ILE A 167 -10.11 14.00 13.90
C ILE A 167 -8.63 14.01 14.33
N SER A 168 -7.70 14.06 13.38
CA SER A 168 -6.26 14.02 13.67
C SER A 168 -5.81 15.28 14.44
N LEU A 169 -6.19 16.47 14.01
CA LEU A 169 -5.86 17.72 14.70
C LEU A 169 -6.66 17.88 15.99
N GLY A 170 -7.93 17.46 15.98
CA GLY A 170 -8.78 17.51 17.18
C GLY A 170 -8.23 16.68 18.34
N SER A 171 -7.54 15.59 18.03
CA SER A 171 -6.88 14.77 19.07
C SER A 171 -5.74 15.52 19.79
N LEU A 172 -5.16 16.56 19.18
CA LEU A 172 -4.11 17.38 19.77
C LEU A 172 -4.68 18.52 20.65
N TYR A 173 -6.00 18.69 20.72
CA TYR A 173 -6.64 19.76 21.48
C TYR A 173 -6.22 19.81 22.95
N PRO A 174 -6.14 18.70 23.72
CA PRO A 174 -5.66 18.75 25.09
C PRO A 174 -4.24 19.29 25.22
N THR A 175 -3.37 18.91 24.28
CA THR A 175 -1.99 19.42 24.22
C THR A 175 -1.98 20.93 23.93
N ALA A 176 -2.82 21.38 23.01
CA ALA A 176 -2.92 22.80 22.66
C ALA A 176 -3.36 23.66 23.89
N ILE A 177 -4.28 23.15 24.72
CA ILE A 177 -4.69 23.83 25.97
C ILE A 177 -3.50 23.98 26.93
N VAL A 178 -2.73 22.90 27.15
CA VAL A 178 -1.56 22.91 28.03
C VAL A 178 -0.53 23.93 27.53
N PHE A 179 -0.26 23.96 26.24
CA PHE A 179 0.65 24.97 25.66
C PHE A 179 0.10 26.38 25.77
N TYR A 180 -1.18 26.60 25.55
CA TYR A 180 -1.82 27.89 25.69
C TYR A 180 -1.72 28.42 27.14
N GLU A 181 -1.97 27.55 28.12
CA GLU A 181 -1.83 27.93 29.54
C GLU A 181 -0.37 28.20 29.92
N ALA A 182 0.59 27.46 29.39
CA ALA A 182 2.00 27.72 29.62
C ALA A 182 2.42 29.10 29.09
N ILE A 183 1.95 29.48 27.91
CA ILE A 183 2.28 30.78 27.30
C ILE A 183 1.58 31.92 27.99
N THR A 184 0.29 31.81 28.31
CA THR A 184 -0.52 32.93 28.82
C THR A 184 -0.39 33.13 30.30
N LYS A 185 -0.25 32.05 31.08
CA LYS A 185 -0.18 32.06 32.54
C LYS A 185 1.23 31.89 33.09
N GLY A 186 2.26 31.76 32.24
CA GLY A 186 3.63 31.48 32.64
C GLY A 186 3.80 30.12 33.33
N ALA A 187 2.87 29.18 33.12
CA ALA A 187 2.95 27.87 33.73
C ALA A 187 4.18 27.11 33.18
N SER A 188 4.93 26.49 34.08
CA SER A 188 6.11 25.71 33.67
C SER A 188 5.68 24.42 32.97
N LEU A 189 6.15 24.19 31.76
CA LEU A 189 5.95 22.91 31.07
C LEU A 189 6.55 21.70 31.83
N LYS A 190 7.46 21.98 32.81
CA LYS A 190 8.04 20.94 33.67
C LYS A 190 7.03 20.31 34.64
N THR A 191 5.88 20.95 34.85
CA THR A 191 4.80 20.41 35.71
C THR A 191 3.87 19.46 35.00
N VAL A 192 4.00 19.29 33.67
CA VAL A 192 3.16 18.36 32.90
C VAL A 192 3.56 16.93 33.28
N PRO A 193 2.63 16.12 33.82
CA PRO A 193 2.94 14.76 34.24
C PRO A 193 3.23 13.89 32.99
N PHE A 194 4.19 13.01 33.14
CA PHE A 194 4.61 12.09 32.07
C PHE A 194 3.45 11.19 31.59
N SER A 195 2.57 10.80 32.50
CA SER A 195 1.33 10.06 32.19
C SER A 195 0.44 10.78 31.19
N PHE A 196 0.36 12.13 31.27
CA PHE A 196 -0.37 12.93 30.29
C PHE A 196 0.25 12.83 28.89
N VAL A 197 1.57 12.90 28.78
CA VAL A 197 2.27 12.81 27.50
C VAL A 197 2.01 11.45 26.83
N ILE A 198 2.10 10.35 27.61
CA ILE A 198 1.82 9.00 27.10
C ILE A 198 0.36 8.88 26.66
N SER A 199 -0.58 9.30 27.52
CA SER A 199 -2.01 9.22 27.22
C SER A 199 -2.37 10.03 25.97
N GLN A 200 -1.78 11.21 25.82
CA GLN A 200 -1.96 12.08 24.67
C GLN A 200 -1.40 11.45 23.39
N PHE A 201 -0.23 10.83 23.46
CA PHE A 201 0.35 10.11 22.33
C PHE A 201 -0.51 8.93 21.89
N LEU A 202 -0.98 8.12 22.86
CA LEU A 202 -1.88 6.99 22.57
C LEU A 202 -3.20 7.46 21.95
N LEU A 203 -3.78 8.53 22.49
CA LEU A 203 -5.00 9.15 21.95
C LEU A 203 -4.78 9.60 20.50
N PHE A 204 -3.66 10.28 20.22
CA PHE A 204 -3.32 10.75 18.87
C PHE A 204 -3.19 9.57 17.88
N VAL A 205 -2.46 8.52 18.25
CA VAL A 205 -2.29 7.35 17.40
C VAL A 205 -3.64 6.66 17.14
N LEU A 206 -4.47 6.52 18.16
CA LEU A 206 -5.79 5.90 18.03
C LEU A 206 -6.71 6.73 17.12
N CYS A 207 -6.75 8.05 17.31
CA CYS A 207 -7.52 8.95 16.46
C CYS A 207 -7.00 8.96 15.01
N LEU A 208 -5.70 8.89 14.81
CA LEU A 208 -5.09 8.83 13.48
C LEU A 208 -5.48 7.54 12.75
N ILE A 209 -5.45 6.39 13.44
CA ILE A 209 -5.90 5.12 12.87
C ILE A 209 -7.39 5.20 12.50
N LEU A 210 -8.23 5.73 13.40
CA LEU A 210 -9.67 5.93 13.15
C LEU A 210 -9.90 6.83 11.93
N ALA A 211 -9.18 7.93 11.85
CA ALA A 211 -9.25 8.88 10.73
C ALA A 211 -8.87 8.22 9.40
N LEU A 212 -7.85 7.36 9.38
CA LEU A 212 -7.46 6.58 8.20
C LEU A 212 -8.52 5.56 7.80
N VAL A 213 -9.13 4.85 8.76
CA VAL A 213 -10.21 3.88 8.52
C VAL A 213 -11.42 4.57 7.86
N ILE A 214 -11.72 5.82 8.22
CA ILE A 214 -12.79 6.61 7.61
C ILE A 214 -12.38 7.15 6.23
N LEU A 215 -11.15 7.64 6.07
CA LEU A 215 -10.67 8.25 4.84
C LEU A 215 -10.58 7.24 3.69
N VAL A 216 -10.05 6.04 3.96
CA VAL A 216 -9.78 5.03 2.91
C VAL A 216 -11.02 4.72 2.06
N PRO A 217 -12.20 4.38 2.61
CA PRO A 217 -13.40 4.12 1.79
C PRO A 217 -13.91 5.36 1.06
N MET A 218 -13.74 6.56 1.63
CA MET A 218 -14.20 7.81 1.01
C MET A 218 -13.38 8.22 -0.22
N VAL A 219 -12.09 7.83 -0.27
CA VAL A 219 -11.20 8.12 -1.40
C VAL A 219 -11.33 7.10 -2.53
N ARG A 220 -11.89 5.91 -2.28
CA ARG A 220 -12.03 4.86 -3.31
C ARG A 220 -12.76 5.30 -4.59
N PRO A 221 -13.92 5.99 -4.53
CA PRO A 221 -14.60 6.45 -5.74
C PRO A 221 -13.77 7.43 -6.58
N TRP A 222 -12.95 8.25 -5.92
CA TRP A 222 -12.04 9.16 -6.60
C TRP A 222 -10.94 8.39 -7.34
N LYS A 223 -10.40 7.32 -6.74
CA LYS A 223 -9.45 6.43 -7.41
C LYS A 223 -10.05 5.75 -8.63
N ALA A 224 -11.34 5.35 -8.59
CA ALA A 224 -12.05 4.83 -9.74
C ALA A 224 -12.12 5.85 -10.89
N MET A 225 -12.42 7.10 -10.57
CA MET A 225 -12.41 8.17 -11.56
C MET A 225 -11.01 8.40 -12.14
N MET A 226 -9.96 8.36 -11.31
CA MET A 226 -8.57 8.51 -11.77
C MET A 226 -8.13 7.34 -12.64
N PHE A 227 -8.54 6.10 -12.34
CA PHE A 227 -8.28 4.94 -13.19
C PHE A 227 -8.78 5.17 -14.63
N LEU A 228 -9.99 5.70 -14.79
CA LEU A 228 -10.59 5.95 -16.10
C LEU A 228 -9.94 7.14 -16.86
N LYS A 229 -9.22 8.01 -16.13
CA LYS A 229 -8.52 9.18 -16.70
C LYS A 229 -7.04 8.94 -16.94
N LEU A 230 -6.54 7.72 -16.68
CA LEU A 230 -5.15 7.43 -16.92
C LEU A 230 -4.78 7.63 -18.40
N GLU A 231 -3.63 8.22 -18.60
CA GLU A 231 -3.04 8.43 -19.92
C GLU A 231 -2.77 7.08 -20.58
N LYS A 232 -3.23 6.93 -21.82
CA LYS A 232 -3.01 5.74 -22.63
C LYS A 232 -1.80 5.93 -23.51
N ILE A 233 -1.15 4.82 -23.84
CA ILE A 233 -0.12 4.79 -24.87
C ILE A 233 -0.85 4.99 -26.19
N GLU A 234 -0.61 6.10 -26.87
CA GLU A 234 -1.06 6.27 -28.25
C GLU A 234 -0.35 5.20 -29.09
N ASN A 235 -1.15 4.44 -29.85
CA ASN A 235 -0.57 3.51 -30.81
C ASN A 235 0.01 4.35 -31.95
N ASP A 236 1.28 4.71 -31.84
CA ASP A 236 2.06 5.30 -32.94
C ASP A 236 2.32 4.32 -34.11
N GLN A 237 1.70 3.12 -34.05
CA GLN A 237 1.78 2.13 -35.14
C GLN A 237 1.26 2.66 -36.49
N ALA A 238 0.37 3.65 -36.48
CA ALA A 238 -0.07 4.29 -37.73
C ALA A 238 1.03 5.13 -38.41
N ASN A 239 2.04 5.57 -37.65
CA ASN A 239 3.11 6.38 -38.19
C ASN A 239 4.30 5.54 -38.68
N PHE A 240 4.51 4.34 -38.15
CA PHE A 240 5.60 3.45 -38.61
C PHE A 240 5.31 2.80 -39.97
N GLU A 241 4.02 2.47 -40.25
CA GLU A 241 3.67 1.91 -41.58
C GLU A 241 3.65 2.94 -42.70
N ALA A 242 3.65 4.25 -42.38
CA ALA A 242 3.68 5.34 -43.37
C ALA A 242 5.12 5.76 -43.74
N GLU A 243 6.15 5.38 -42.95
CA GLU A 243 7.55 5.65 -43.26
C GLU A 243 8.22 4.57 -44.11
N ASP A 244 7.65 3.34 -44.17
CA ASP A 244 8.16 2.20 -44.94
C ASP A 244 7.45 2.01 -46.30
N SER A 245 6.54 2.89 -46.68
CA SER A 245 5.87 2.90 -47.99
C SER A 245 6.30 4.08 -48.87
#